data_ea6e40c94eeaa121219d79fe8e787c34
#
_entry.id   ea6e40c94eeaa121219d79fe8e787c34
#
_cell.length_a   1.000
_cell.length_b   1.000
_cell.length_c   1.000
_cell.angle_alpha   90.00
_cell.angle_beta   90.00
_cell.angle_gamma   90.00
#
_symmetry.space_group_name_H-M   'P 1'
#
loop_
_entity.id
_entity.type
_entity.pdbx_description
1 polymer ?
#
loop_
_entity_poly.entity_id
_entity_poly.type
_entity_poly.pdbx_seq_one_letter_code
_entity_poly.pdbx_strand_id
1 'polypeptide(L)'
;MSIVGKRYASSQMQNIWSAEKKVLKERELWIAVMRAQAKLGLDISSEVITAYESVKTKIDLGSIERREAGLKHDVKARIEEFNALAGHQRIHLGLTSRDVTENIEGWQIKTSLELTLSSSAQLLEELAKKIESYSDLAIVGRTHNVPAQLTTLGRRFASWSEEFLIALENLETLHTKYRNKGIKGAIGTGSDLMALHSDNWLEVESAVADELGIEKTLIAPSQIYPRSLDFQVVASLYQLAAPIASMATNIRLMAGLGLLSEGKASGQVGSSAMPHKNNPRLSERVGGLFILLKGYLTMVSEISGNQWNEGDVSESVVRRLAPADSFYSIDAILRSMKKILSELQVNESAISKELDRELEYLLSSKVLLKAVEKGIGRESAHSLILESATESRSSASESFFELLAKSKELGLSLSELEALKSNPGEHLGNASKQAQEVLKLIRTQISALKKFGNQSLDEISN
;
A
#
# COMPACT_ATOMS: atom_id res chain seq x y z
N MET A 1 18.37 1.72 10.85
CA MET A 1 17.49 1.72 9.66
C MET A 1 17.91 0.61 8.72
N SER A 2 16.95 -0.17 8.19
CA SER A 2 17.22 -1.27 7.25
C SER A 2 17.67 -0.76 5.88
N ILE A 3 18.18 -1.68 5.03
CA ILE A 3 18.52 -1.35 3.63
C ILE A 3 17.28 -0.90 2.86
N VAL A 4 16.11 -1.50 3.12
CA VAL A 4 14.84 -1.12 2.47
C VAL A 4 14.47 0.32 2.80
N GLY A 5 14.46 0.67 4.09
CA GLY A 5 14.19 2.03 4.55
C GLY A 5 15.18 3.04 3.95
N LYS A 6 16.47 2.75 4.06
CA LYS A 6 17.54 3.67 3.62
C LYS A 6 17.54 3.93 2.10
N ARG A 7 17.17 2.92 1.30
CA ARG A 7 17.27 2.98 -0.17
C ARG A 7 15.98 3.40 -0.86
N TYR A 8 14.83 3.05 -0.30
CA TYR A 8 13.57 3.11 -1.04
C TYR A 8 12.49 3.95 -0.37
N ALA A 9 12.49 4.10 0.97
CA ALA A 9 11.48 4.86 1.66
C ALA A 9 11.67 6.38 1.53
N SER A 10 10.56 7.13 1.65
CA SER A 10 10.59 8.60 1.71
C SER A 10 11.29 9.09 2.98
N SER A 11 11.81 10.32 2.94
CA SER A 11 12.41 10.97 4.12
C SER A 11 11.41 11.07 5.26
N GLN A 12 10.12 11.30 4.95
CA GLN A 12 9.04 11.35 5.93
C GLN A 12 8.86 10.01 6.65
N MET A 13 8.76 8.91 5.89
CA MET A 13 8.63 7.58 6.47
C MET A 13 9.88 7.17 7.27
N GLN A 14 11.07 7.50 6.75
CA GLN A 14 12.33 7.29 7.48
C GLN A 14 12.38 8.05 8.80
N ASN A 15 11.92 9.31 8.83
CA ASN A 15 11.89 10.12 10.03
C ASN A 15 10.97 9.54 11.10
N ILE A 16 9.77 9.04 10.73
CA ILE A 16 8.83 8.42 11.68
C ILE A 16 9.50 7.27 12.45
N TRP A 17 10.28 6.44 11.76
CA TRP A 17 10.95 5.27 12.32
C TRP A 17 12.41 5.49 12.71
N SER A 18 12.90 6.75 12.72
CA SER A 18 14.28 7.06 13.15
C SER A 18 14.46 6.86 14.65
N ALA A 19 15.67 6.53 15.06
CA ALA A 19 16.02 6.37 16.47
C ALA A 19 15.83 7.69 17.24
N GLU A 20 16.23 8.80 16.62
CA GLU A 20 16.09 10.15 17.19
C GLU A 20 14.62 10.50 17.43
N LYS A 21 13.74 10.22 16.44
CA LYS A 21 12.31 10.52 16.58
C LYS A 21 11.65 9.66 17.64
N LYS A 22 12.05 8.37 17.72
CA LYS A 22 11.58 7.46 18.78
C LYS A 22 11.96 7.99 20.16
N VAL A 23 13.22 8.33 20.39
CA VAL A 23 13.71 8.85 21.66
C VAL A 23 13.03 10.18 22.02
N LEU A 24 12.85 11.08 21.05
CA LEU A 24 12.10 12.32 21.27
C LEU A 24 10.69 12.05 21.76
N LYS A 25 9.97 11.14 21.13
CA LYS A 25 8.59 10.80 21.52
C LYS A 25 8.52 10.10 22.90
N GLU A 26 9.49 9.26 23.23
CA GLU A 26 9.62 8.68 24.56
C GLU A 26 9.80 9.76 25.65
N ARG A 27 10.59 10.80 25.38
CA ARG A 27 10.81 11.93 26.28
C ARG A 27 9.54 12.78 26.42
N GLU A 28 8.82 13.04 25.34
CA GLU A 28 7.52 13.73 25.37
C GLU A 28 6.51 12.94 26.24
N LEU A 29 6.44 11.61 26.10
CA LEU A 29 5.63 10.76 26.94
C LEU A 29 6.02 10.89 28.43
N TRP A 30 7.30 10.82 28.77
CA TRP A 30 7.73 10.95 30.18
C TRP A 30 7.41 12.33 30.76
N ILE A 31 7.55 13.40 29.97
CA ILE A 31 7.18 14.75 30.41
C ILE A 31 5.66 14.85 30.63
N ALA A 32 4.84 14.29 29.73
CA ALA A 32 3.39 14.25 29.90
C ALA A 32 2.98 13.52 31.19
N VAL A 33 3.61 12.38 31.48
CA VAL A 33 3.42 11.64 32.75
C VAL A 33 3.78 12.50 33.95
N MET A 34 4.96 13.16 33.96
CA MET A 34 5.37 14.01 35.07
C MET A 34 4.40 15.17 35.30
N ARG A 35 3.93 15.83 34.25
CA ARG A 35 2.94 16.91 34.34
C ARG A 35 1.62 16.42 34.97
N ALA A 36 1.13 15.25 34.52
CA ALA A 36 -0.07 14.66 35.06
C ALA A 36 0.09 14.28 36.55
N GLN A 37 1.21 13.63 36.90
CA GLN A 37 1.53 13.24 38.26
C GLN A 37 1.67 14.43 39.20
N ALA A 38 2.33 15.52 38.76
CA ALA A 38 2.41 16.78 39.53
C ALA A 38 1.03 17.39 39.77
N LYS A 39 0.16 17.39 38.74
CA LYS A 39 -1.23 17.88 38.85
C LYS A 39 -2.06 17.04 39.87
N LEU A 40 -1.75 15.75 39.95
CA LEU A 40 -2.40 14.82 40.92
C LEU A 40 -1.74 14.86 42.30
N GLY A 41 -0.85 15.82 42.57
CA GLY A 41 -0.29 16.06 43.90
C GLY A 41 1.02 15.35 44.22
N LEU A 42 1.67 14.70 43.22
CA LEU A 42 3.00 14.17 43.44
C LEU A 42 4.02 15.33 43.49
N ASP A 43 4.97 15.24 44.44
CA ASP A 43 6.01 16.28 44.63
C ASP A 43 6.98 16.32 43.46
N ILE A 44 6.56 16.98 42.36
CA ILE A 44 7.33 17.31 41.18
C ILE A 44 7.18 18.79 40.89
N SER A 45 8.23 19.58 41.16
CA SER A 45 8.16 21.02 40.97
C SER A 45 8.20 21.41 39.48
N SER A 46 7.72 22.62 39.17
CA SER A 46 7.74 23.21 37.83
C SER A 46 9.16 23.35 37.27
N GLU A 47 10.15 23.59 38.13
CA GLU A 47 11.57 23.69 37.74
C GLU A 47 12.09 22.36 37.23
N VAL A 48 11.70 21.23 37.85
CA VAL A 48 12.06 19.89 37.40
C VAL A 48 11.48 19.61 36.03
N ILE A 49 10.20 19.87 35.81
CA ILE A 49 9.54 19.70 34.51
C ILE A 49 10.23 20.55 33.44
N THR A 50 10.48 21.81 33.74
CA THR A 50 11.17 22.76 32.82
C THR A 50 12.59 22.28 32.47
N ALA A 51 13.33 21.71 33.43
CA ALA A 51 14.66 21.14 33.19
C ALA A 51 14.61 20.04 32.12
N TYR A 52 13.66 19.07 32.22
CA TYR A 52 13.48 18.01 31.22
C TYR A 52 13.04 18.57 29.86
N GLU A 53 12.12 19.53 29.84
CA GLU A 53 11.66 20.16 28.60
C GLU A 53 12.80 20.87 27.85
N SER A 54 13.68 21.57 28.58
CA SER A 54 14.81 22.31 28.00
C SER A 54 15.82 21.42 27.28
N VAL A 55 15.87 20.13 27.59
CA VAL A 55 16.82 19.17 27.05
C VAL A 55 16.20 18.08 26.21
N LYS A 56 14.86 18.06 26.06
CA LYS A 56 14.16 16.95 25.36
C LYS A 56 14.65 16.70 23.94
N THR A 57 15.10 17.73 23.24
CA THR A 57 15.61 17.63 21.86
C THR A 57 17.14 17.37 21.78
N LYS A 58 17.86 17.40 22.91
CA LYS A 58 19.30 17.14 22.95
C LYS A 58 19.56 15.63 23.08
N ILE A 59 19.36 14.89 21.97
CA ILE A 59 19.46 13.43 21.94
C ILE A 59 20.91 13.03 21.59
N ASP A 60 21.58 12.31 22.49
CA ASP A 60 22.90 11.69 22.26
C ASP A 60 22.76 10.17 22.17
N LEU A 61 22.53 9.68 20.94
CA LEU A 61 22.40 8.22 20.68
C LEU A 61 23.67 7.46 21.10
N GLY A 62 24.85 8.03 20.90
CA GLY A 62 26.11 7.40 21.34
C GLY A 62 26.21 7.25 22.86
N SER A 63 25.70 8.23 23.64
CA SER A 63 25.60 8.13 25.08
C SER A 63 24.62 7.03 25.51
N ILE A 64 23.47 6.94 24.82
CA ILE A 64 22.47 5.88 25.07
C ILE A 64 23.08 4.50 24.79
N GLU A 65 23.75 4.29 23.65
CA GLU A 65 24.41 3.03 23.29
C GLU A 65 25.46 2.60 24.29
N ARG A 66 26.32 3.51 24.77
CA ARG A 66 27.33 3.20 25.80
C ARG A 66 26.68 2.77 27.11
N ARG A 67 25.58 3.43 27.53
CA ARG A 67 24.83 3.04 28.73
C ARG A 67 24.16 1.69 28.56
N GLU A 68 23.52 1.45 27.40
CA GLU A 68 22.87 0.16 27.10
C GLU A 68 23.87 -1.00 27.09
N ALA A 69 25.08 -0.78 26.55
CA ALA A 69 26.14 -1.78 26.56
C ALA A 69 26.53 -2.24 27.98
N GLY A 70 26.49 -1.30 28.96
CA GLY A 70 26.73 -1.61 30.37
C GLY A 70 25.53 -2.19 31.10
N LEU A 71 24.35 -1.60 30.93
CA LEU A 71 23.12 -1.93 31.65
C LEU A 71 22.41 -3.16 31.08
N LYS A 72 22.65 -3.52 29.82
CA LYS A 72 21.93 -4.57 29.07
C LYS A 72 20.42 -4.37 29.03
N HIS A 73 19.98 -3.11 29.07
CA HIS A 73 18.58 -2.70 29.07
C HIS A 73 18.39 -1.36 28.38
N ASP A 74 17.72 -1.36 27.23
CA ASP A 74 17.57 -0.23 26.34
C ASP A 74 16.76 0.95 26.95
N VAL A 75 15.59 0.70 27.54
CA VAL A 75 14.77 1.75 28.14
C VAL A 75 15.47 2.37 29.34
N LYS A 76 16.14 1.55 30.18
CA LYS A 76 16.91 2.06 31.33
C LYS A 76 18.05 2.99 30.88
N ALA A 77 18.74 2.65 29.80
CA ALA A 77 19.79 3.51 29.23
C ALA A 77 19.24 4.88 28.79
N ARG A 78 18.07 4.91 28.17
CA ARG A 78 17.38 6.16 27.77
C ARG A 78 16.90 6.98 28.97
N ILE A 79 16.41 6.33 30.03
CA ILE A 79 16.05 6.98 31.30
C ILE A 79 17.28 7.66 31.92
N GLU A 80 18.40 6.94 32.03
CA GLU A 80 19.62 7.46 32.66
C GLU A 80 20.24 8.60 31.86
N GLU A 81 20.22 8.50 30.53
CA GLU A 81 20.71 9.58 29.67
C GLU A 81 19.86 10.86 29.82
N PHE A 82 18.54 10.73 29.80
CA PHE A 82 17.64 11.87 29.92
C PHE A 82 17.68 12.49 31.31
N ASN A 83 17.79 11.68 32.36
CA ASN A 83 18.02 12.13 33.74
C ASN A 83 19.33 12.90 33.89
N ALA A 84 20.41 12.39 33.28
CA ALA A 84 21.71 13.05 33.34
C ALA A 84 21.70 14.42 32.63
N LEU A 85 21.00 14.54 31.48
CA LEU A 85 20.85 15.81 30.79
C LEU A 85 20.00 16.83 31.56
N ALA A 86 18.91 16.38 32.21
CA ALA A 86 18.04 17.24 33.00
C ALA A 86 18.58 17.57 34.40
N GLY A 87 19.56 16.82 34.91
CA GLY A 87 20.06 16.95 36.27
C GLY A 87 19.11 16.45 37.36
N HIS A 88 18.11 15.67 37.00
CA HIS A 88 17.07 15.15 37.91
C HIS A 88 16.79 13.67 37.65
N GLN A 89 16.09 13.02 38.59
CA GLN A 89 15.68 11.60 38.51
C GLN A 89 14.19 11.44 38.86
N ARG A 90 13.31 11.96 38.00
CA ARG A 90 11.86 12.03 38.31
C ARG A 90 10.95 11.41 37.24
N ILE A 91 11.52 10.87 36.14
CA ILE A 91 10.73 10.21 35.09
C ILE A 91 10.51 8.72 35.40
N HIS A 92 9.57 8.12 34.70
CA HIS A 92 9.29 6.65 34.72
C HIS A 92 8.69 6.12 36.02
N LEU A 93 8.13 6.97 36.87
CA LEU A 93 7.48 6.54 38.12
C LEU A 93 6.13 5.86 37.81
N GLY A 94 5.91 4.67 38.34
CA GLY A 94 4.72 3.86 38.12
C GLY A 94 4.57 3.24 36.74
N LEU A 95 5.59 3.33 35.90
CA LEU A 95 5.59 2.84 34.51
C LEU A 95 6.44 1.57 34.36
N THR A 96 6.07 0.75 33.39
CA THR A 96 6.98 -0.28 32.84
C THR A 96 7.59 0.16 31.50
N SER A 97 8.67 -0.48 31.10
CA SER A 97 9.31 -0.22 29.80
C SER A 97 8.34 -0.32 28.62
N ARG A 98 7.37 -1.24 28.70
CA ARG A 98 6.37 -1.43 27.64
C ARG A 98 5.29 -0.33 27.61
N ASP A 99 5.05 0.37 28.70
CA ASP A 99 4.18 1.58 28.66
C ASP A 99 4.81 2.67 27.79
N VAL A 100 6.12 2.74 27.75
CA VAL A 100 6.83 3.71 26.91
C VAL A 100 6.97 3.18 25.46
N THR A 101 7.62 2.03 25.28
CA THR A 101 7.98 1.55 23.93
C THR A 101 6.75 1.25 23.08
N GLU A 102 5.72 0.61 23.60
CA GLU A 102 4.57 0.18 22.81
C GLU A 102 3.60 1.32 22.48
N ASN A 103 3.50 2.33 23.32
CA ASN A 103 2.72 3.53 22.95
C ASN A 103 3.44 4.36 21.87
N ILE A 104 4.77 4.44 21.92
CA ILE A 104 5.52 5.12 20.85
C ILE A 104 5.49 4.31 19.54
N GLU A 105 5.59 3.00 19.61
CA GLU A 105 5.43 2.14 18.43
C GLU A 105 4.02 2.27 17.84
N GLY A 106 2.98 2.34 18.67
CA GLY A 106 1.61 2.61 18.25
C GLY A 106 1.46 4.00 17.58
N TRP A 107 2.13 5.03 18.13
CA TRP A 107 2.21 6.35 17.49
C TRP A 107 2.90 6.28 16.11
N GLN A 108 4.03 5.55 16.02
CA GLN A 108 4.73 5.35 14.74
C GLN A 108 3.84 4.65 13.70
N ILE A 109 3.12 3.60 14.12
CA ILE A 109 2.18 2.88 13.26
C ILE A 109 1.07 3.83 12.77
N LYS A 110 0.40 4.56 13.69
CA LYS A 110 -0.70 5.45 13.32
C LYS A 110 -0.25 6.56 12.37
N THR A 111 0.87 7.21 12.67
CA THR A 111 1.44 8.25 11.80
C THR A 111 1.85 7.69 10.42
N SER A 112 2.38 6.47 10.38
CA SER A 112 2.71 5.80 9.12
C SER A 112 1.48 5.41 8.31
N LEU A 113 0.38 5.00 8.96
CA LEU A 113 -0.91 4.78 8.30
C LEU A 113 -1.45 6.06 7.67
N GLU A 114 -1.37 7.20 8.37
CA GLU A 114 -1.77 8.52 7.85
C GLU A 114 -0.96 8.93 6.61
N LEU A 115 0.36 8.74 6.65
CA LEU A 115 1.21 8.99 5.49
C LEU A 115 0.89 8.06 4.32
N THR A 116 0.60 6.78 4.60
CA THR A 116 0.20 5.79 3.60
C THR A 116 -1.14 6.17 2.95
N LEU A 117 -2.12 6.63 3.73
CA LEU A 117 -3.41 7.11 3.23
C LEU A 117 -3.26 8.37 2.36
N SER A 118 -2.42 9.33 2.79
CA SER A 118 -2.08 10.52 2.00
C SER A 118 -1.41 10.16 0.67
N SER A 119 -0.46 9.22 0.70
CA SER A 119 0.23 8.72 -0.51
C SER A 119 -0.71 7.98 -1.46
N SER A 120 -1.68 7.25 -0.91
CA SER A 120 -2.72 6.55 -1.67
C SER A 120 -3.63 7.52 -2.41
N ALA A 121 -3.98 8.67 -1.79
CA ALA A 121 -4.75 9.72 -2.48
C ALA A 121 -4.00 10.24 -3.72
N GLN A 122 -2.70 10.47 -3.62
CA GLN A 122 -1.88 10.91 -4.75
C GLN A 122 -1.78 9.86 -5.87
N LEU A 123 -1.74 8.56 -5.53
CA LEU A 123 -1.80 7.49 -6.52
C LEU A 123 -3.16 7.44 -7.22
N LEU A 124 -4.26 7.63 -6.47
CA LEU A 124 -5.61 7.72 -7.04
C LEU A 124 -5.76 8.89 -8.01
N GLU A 125 -5.11 10.04 -7.76
CA GLU A 125 -5.08 11.17 -8.69
C GLU A 125 -4.46 10.78 -10.04
N GLU A 126 -3.33 10.06 -10.04
CA GLU A 126 -2.71 9.59 -11.27
C GLU A 126 -3.54 8.53 -11.99
N LEU A 127 -4.16 7.61 -11.24
CA LEU A 127 -5.09 6.63 -11.81
C LEU A 127 -6.30 7.30 -12.44
N ALA A 128 -6.89 8.31 -11.80
CA ALA A 128 -8.01 9.09 -12.36
C ALA A 128 -7.64 9.71 -13.70
N LYS A 129 -6.45 10.35 -13.80
CA LYS A 129 -5.96 10.91 -15.06
C LYS A 129 -5.84 9.86 -16.17
N LYS A 130 -5.32 8.67 -15.85
CA LYS A 130 -5.17 7.58 -16.83
C LYS A 130 -6.51 7.00 -17.28
N ILE A 131 -7.45 6.82 -16.35
CA ILE A 131 -8.81 6.37 -16.66
C ILE A 131 -9.49 7.36 -17.61
N GLU A 132 -9.40 8.66 -17.29
CA GLU A 132 -10.01 9.73 -18.07
C GLU A 132 -9.39 9.87 -19.47
N SER A 133 -8.04 9.88 -19.55
CA SER A 133 -7.32 10.02 -20.82
C SER A 133 -7.54 8.87 -21.78
N TYR A 134 -7.79 7.65 -21.27
CA TYR A 134 -7.88 6.44 -22.07
C TYR A 134 -9.23 5.74 -21.99
N SER A 135 -10.30 6.48 -21.60
CA SER A 135 -11.67 5.96 -21.46
C SER A 135 -12.18 5.29 -22.73
N ASP A 136 -11.78 5.80 -23.89
CA ASP A 136 -12.28 5.39 -25.21
C ASP A 136 -11.21 4.72 -26.08
N LEU A 137 -9.97 4.62 -25.61
CA LEU A 137 -8.88 3.93 -26.32
C LEU A 137 -9.12 2.42 -26.30
N ALA A 138 -9.62 1.89 -27.40
CA ALA A 138 -9.86 0.46 -27.57
C ALA A 138 -8.53 -0.33 -27.55
N ILE A 139 -8.52 -1.42 -26.82
CA ILE A 139 -7.37 -2.36 -26.74
C ILE A 139 -7.85 -3.80 -26.81
N VAL A 140 -6.93 -4.69 -27.12
CA VAL A 140 -7.14 -6.15 -27.03
C VAL A 140 -7.25 -6.55 -25.56
N GLY A 141 -8.45 -6.96 -25.15
CA GLY A 141 -8.70 -7.59 -23.86
C GLY A 141 -8.18 -9.02 -23.88
N ARG A 142 -7.55 -9.47 -22.78
CA ARG A 142 -6.92 -10.77 -22.67
C ARG A 142 -7.40 -11.52 -21.46
N THR A 143 -7.69 -12.83 -21.65
CA THR A 143 -7.87 -13.80 -20.56
C THR A 143 -6.83 -14.90 -20.76
N HIS A 144 -6.28 -15.45 -19.69
CA HIS A 144 -5.16 -16.42 -19.76
C HIS A 144 -3.96 -15.90 -20.60
N ASN A 145 -3.80 -14.57 -20.66
CA ASN A 145 -2.83 -13.87 -21.51
C ASN A 145 -3.05 -14.00 -23.04
N VAL A 146 -4.19 -14.54 -23.46
CA VAL A 146 -4.56 -14.71 -24.87
C VAL A 146 -5.61 -13.66 -25.26
N PRO A 147 -5.58 -13.09 -26.50
CA PRO A 147 -6.62 -12.21 -27.03
C PRO A 147 -8.02 -12.84 -26.89
N ALA A 148 -8.96 -12.08 -26.33
CA ALA A 148 -10.31 -12.56 -26.01
C ALA A 148 -11.42 -11.69 -26.60
N GLN A 149 -11.54 -10.44 -26.15
CA GLN A 149 -12.53 -9.48 -26.60
C GLN A 149 -11.98 -8.05 -26.54
N LEU A 150 -12.74 -7.09 -27.10
CA LEU A 150 -12.41 -5.67 -27.02
C LEU A 150 -12.71 -5.12 -25.61
N THR A 151 -11.85 -4.21 -25.18
CA THR A 151 -12.06 -3.37 -23.99
C THR A 151 -11.39 -2.00 -24.21
N THR A 152 -11.41 -1.11 -23.22
CA THR A 152 -10.62 0.13 -23.28
C THR A 152 -9.46 0.10 -22.28
N LEU A 153 -8.40 0.85 -22.57
CA LEU A 153 -7.26 1.00 -21.65
C LEU A 153 -7.72 1.70 -20.37
N GLY A 154 -8.60 2.70 -20.45
CA GLY A 154 -9.19 3.34 -19.28
C GLY A 154 -9.97 2.37 -18.39
N ARG A 155 -10.74 1.46 -18.98
CA ARG A 155 -11.44 0.41 -18.21
C ARG A 155 -10.46 -0.54 -17.53
N ARG A 156 -9.32 -0.84 -18.16
CA ARG A 156 -8.27 -1.66 -17.53
C ARG A 156 -7.69 -0.97 -16.29
N PHE A 157 -7.38 0.32 -16.36
CA PHE A 157 -6.99 1.12 -15.19
C PHE A 157 -8.09 1.18 -14.13
N ALA A 158 -9.35 1.33 -14.53
CA ALA A 158 -10.49 1.35 -13.62
C ALA A 158 -10.61 0.03 -12.83
N SER A 159 -10.42 -1.12 -13.48
CA SER A 159 -10.46 -2.42 -12.83
C SER A 159 -9.41 -2.59 -11.70
N TRP A 160 -8.18 -2.12 -11.94
CA TRP A 160 -7.14 -2.12 -10.91
C TRP A 160 -7.43 -1.12 -9.78
N SER A 161 -8.01 0.03 -10.15
CA SER A 161 -8.39 1.07 -9.18
C SER A 161 -9.50 0.60 -8.25
N GLU A 162 -10.47 -0.17 -8.73
CA GLU A 162 -11.56 -0.69 -7.91
C GLU A 162 -11.04 -1.65 -6.85
N GLU A 163 -10.13 -2.57 -7.18
CA GLU A 163 -9.46 -3.43 -6.21
C GLU A 163 -8.65 -2.62 -5.19
N PHE A 164 -7.96 -1.56 -5.65
CA PHE A 164 -7.21 -0.66 -4.77
C PHE A 164 -8.12 0.11 -3.80
N LEU A 165 -9.29 0.57 -4.26
CA LEU A 165 -10.29 1.23 -3.41
C LEU A 165 -10.80 0.31 -2.29
N ILE A 166 -11.11 -0.97 -2.61
CA ILE A 166 -11.53 -1.96 -1.60
C ILE A 166 -10.46 -2.13 -0.52
N ALA A 167 -9.19 -2.25 -0.91
CA ALA A 167 -8.09 -2.38 0.04
C ALA A 167 -7.89 -1.11 0.88
N LEU A 168 -8.11 0.06 0.28
CA LEU A 168 -7.98 1.36 0.93
C LEU A 168 -9.07 1.58 1.99
N GLU A 169 -10.32 1.17 1.75
CA GLU A 169 -11.41 1.19 2.74
C GLU A 169 -11.05 0.37 3.99
N ASN A 170 -10.41 -0.79 3.81
CA ASN A 170 -9.92 -1.61 4.93
C ASN A 170 -8.83 -0.88 5.73
N LEU A 171 -7.91 -0.19 5.05
CA LEU A 171 -6.84 0.58 5.69
C LEU A 171 -7.40 1.78 6.48
N GLU A 172 -8.38 2.51 5.94
CA GLU A 172 -9.07 3.60 6.65
C GLU A 172 -9.81 3.09 7.89
N THR A 173 -10.47 1.93 7.75
CA THR A 173 -11.16 1.27 8.88
C THR A 173 -10.16 0.89 9.97
N LEU A 174 -9.02 0.34 9.60
CA LEU A 174 -7.93 0.03 10.53
C LEU A 174 -7.44 1.30 11.23
N HIS A 175 -7.10 2.36 10.49
CA HIS A 175 -6.65 3.63 11.06
C HIS A 175 -7.65 4.19 12.08
N THR A 176 -8.93 4.22 11.74
CA THR A 176 -10.00 4.75 12.60
C THR A 176 -10.22 3.90 13.87
N LYS A 177 -10.00 2.58 13.78
CA LYS A 177 -10.22 1.65 14.90
C LYS A 177 -8.95 1.31 15.66
N TYR A 178 -7.78 1.75 15.20
CA TYR A 178 -6.50 1.42 15.83
C TYR A 178 -6.48 1.91 17.28
N ARG A 179 -5.95 1.06 18.17
CA ARG A 179 -5.87 1.34 19.61
C ARG A 179 -4.44 1.16 20.09
N ASN A 180 -3.93 2.14 20.81
CA ASN A 180 -2.66 2.03 21.49
C ASN A 180 -2.82 1.22 22.79
N LYS A 181 -1.69 0.76 23.33
CA LYS A 181 -1.68 0.00 24.58
C LYS A 181 -2.30 0.77 25.74
N GLY A 182 -1.98 2.04 25.89
CA GLY A 182 -2.24 2.83 27.08
C GLY A 182 -1.19 2.63 28.17
N ILE A 183 -1.31 3.33 29.27
CA ILE A 183 -0.40 3.27 30.42
C ILE A 183 -1.02 2.35 31.50
N LYS A 184 -0.57 1.12 31.57
CA LYS A 184 -1.21 0.06 32.36
C LYS A 184 -0.27 -0.63 33.37
N GLY A 185 1.02 -0.27 33.39
CA GLY A 185 2.01 -0.87 34.29
C GLY A 185 2.48 -2.28 33.87
N ALA A 186 3.13 -2.95 34.81
CA ALA A 186 3.94 -4.16 34.55
C ALA A 186 3.14 -5.38 34.07
N ILE A 187 1.89 -5.52 34.44
CA ILE A 187 1.00 -6.64 34.07
C ILE A 187 -0.37 -6.20 33.54
N GLY A 188 -0.53 -4.90 33.27
CA GLY A 188 -1.75 -4.36 32.67
C GLY A 188 -2.82 -3.90 33.67
N THR A 189 -2.57 -3.94 34.97
CA THR A 189 -3.55 -3.60 36.02
C THR A 189 -3.46 -2.18 36.57
N GLY A 190 -2.41 -1.42 36.21
CA GLY A 190 -2.18 -0.07 36.74
C GLY A 190 -1.81 -0.01 38.21
N SER A 191 -1.44 -1.13 38.85
CA SER A 191 -1.27 -1.26 40.28
C SER A 191 -0.35 -0.20 40.90
N ASP A 192 0.82 0.07 40.27
CA ASP A 192 1.79 1.04 40.77
C ASP A 192 1.28 2.48 40.63
N LEU A 193 0.58 2.79 39.55
CA LEU A 193 -0.08 4.10 39.39
C LEU A 193 -1.23 4.32 40.35
N MET A 194 -2.00 3.25 40.61
CA MET A 194 -3.05 3.31 41.66
C MET A 194 -2.46 3.53 43.05
N ALA A 195 -1.32 2.91 43.35
CA ALA A 195 -0.63 3.14 44.62
C ALA A 195 -0.12 4.59 44.76
N LEU A 196 0.22 5.25 43.67
CA LEU A 196 0.63 6.67 43.67
C LEU A 196 -0.54 7.65 43.63
N HIS A 197 -1.65 7.34 42.97
CA HIS A 197 -2.70 8.30 42.63
C HIS A 197 -4.12 7.85 42.94
N SER A 198 -4.30 6.69 43.61
CA SER A 198 -5.62 6.08 43.89
C SER A 198 -6.46 5.98 42.59
N ASP A 199 -7.74 6.29 42.64
CA ASP A 199 -8.65 6.19 41.49
C ASP A 199 -8.38 7.20 40.35
N ASN A 200 -7.56 8.22 40.58
CA ASN A 200 -7.22 9.25 39.59
C ASN A 200 -6.07 8.84 38.64
N TRP A 201 -5.52 7.64 38.76
CA TRP A 201 -4.42 7.18 37.93
C TRP A 201 -4.73 7.21 36.42
N LEU A 202 -6.00 7.10 36.00
CA LEU A 202 -6.41 7.20 34.60
C LEU A 202 -6.14 8.58 33.97
N GLU A 203 -6.02 9.64 34.82
CA GLU A 203 -5.64 10.97 34.32
C GLU A 203 -4.21 10.97 33.74
N VAL A 204 -3.32 10.12 34.24
CA VAL A 204 -1.97 9.95 33.70
C VAL A 204 -2.03 9.34 32.30
N GLU A 205 -2.87 8.33 32.09
CA GLU A 205 -3.09 7.72 30.78
C GLU A 205 -3.68 8.74 29.79
N SER A 206 -4.67 9.49 30.22
CA SER A 206 -5.31 10.55 29.40
C SER A 206 -4.28 11.61 28.96
N ALA A 207 -3.45 12.10 29.88
CA ALA A 207 -2.42 13.08 29.57
C ALA A 207 -1.40 12.59 28.54
N VAL A 208 -1.02 11.31 28.61
CA VAL A 208 -0.16 10.70 27.60
C VAL A 208 -0.88 10.55 26.26
N ALA A 209 -2.13 10.15 26.27
CA ALA A 209 -2.94 10.03 25.08
C ALA A 209 -3.07 11.39 24.36
N ASP A 210 -3.33 12.45 25.10
CA ASP A 210 -3.40 13.83 24.55
C ASP A 210 -2.06 14.30 23.94
N GLU A 211 -0.95 14.08 24.67
CA GLU A 211 0.38 14.48 24.20
C GLU A 211 0.81 13.75 22.91
N LEU A 212 0.44 12.48 22.78
CA LEU A 212 0.78 11.67 21.62
C LEU A 212 -0.27 11.70 20.52
N GLY A 213 -1.40 12.39 20.71
CA GLY A 213 -2.52 12.39 19.78
C GLY A 213 -3.17 11.01 19.64
N ILE A 214 -3.24 10.26 20.74
CA ILE A 214 -3.85 8.93 20.80
C ILE A 214 -5.35 9.07 21.08
N GLU A 215 -6.18 8.70 20.13
CA GLU A 215 -7.65 8.79 20.30
C GLU A 215 -8.24 7.63 21.11
N LYS A 216 -7.61 6.45 21.04
CA LYS A 216 -8.16 5.22 21.65
C LYS A 216 -7.05 4.37 22.26
N THR A 217 -7.29 3.88 23.46
CA THR A 217 -6.44 2.90 24.14
C THR A 217 -7.17 1.58 24.35
N LEU A 218 -6.41 0.51 24.59
CA LEU A 218 -6.96 -0.78 25.04
C LEU A 218 -7.41 -0.66 26.49
N ILE A 219 -8.51 -1.33 26.84
CA ILE A 219 -9.05 -1.31 28.19
C ILE A 219 -8.27 -2.25 29.12
N ALA A 220 -8.04 -3.48 28.68
CA ALA A 220 -7.42 -4.53 29.48
C ALA A 220 -6.29 -5.24 28.70
N PRO A 221 -5.25 -4.53 28.22
CA PRO A 221 -4.07 -5.19 27.71
C PRO A 221 -3.27 -5.78 28.87
N SER A 222 -2.41 -6.74 28.57
CA SER A 222 -1.40 -7.23 29.51
C SER A 222 -0.20 -6.25 29.61
N GLN A 223 1.01 -6.73 29.92
CA GLN A 223 2.23 -5.94 29.79
C GLN A 223 2.43 -5.43 28.37
N ILE A 224 2.04 -6.25 27.39
CA ILE A 224 2.12 -5.99 25.96
C ILE A 224 0.70 -5.91 25.34
N TYR A 225 0.57 -5.24 24.20
CA TYR A 225 -0.65 -5.29 23.41
C TYR A 225 -0.75 -6.60 22.59
N PRO A 226 -1.96 -7.07 22.20
CA PRO A 226 -2.11 -8.29 21.42
C PRO A 226 -1.37 -8.22 20.07
N ARG A 227 -0.50 -9.18 19.79
CA ARG A 227 0.31 -9.22 18.56
C ARG A 227 -0.51 -9.40 17.28
N SER A 228 -1.78 -9.77 17.41
CA SER A 228 -2.76 -9.73 16.32
C SER A 228 -2.95 -8.33 15.73
N LEU A 229 -2.65 -7.25 16.47
CA LEU A 229 -2.65 -5.88 15.93
C LEU A 229 -1.51 -5.67 14.93
N ASP A 230 -0.31 -6.19 15.19
CA ASP A 230 0.80 -6.15 14.23
C ASP A 230 0.45 -6.91 12.94
N PHE A 231 -0.17 -8.10 13.08
CA PHE A 231 -0.66 -8.87 11.96
C PHE A 231 -1.71 -8.10 11.15
N GLN A 232 -2.69 -7.49 11.82
CA GLN A 232 -3.74 -6.71 11.16
C GLN A 232 -3.16 -5.53 10.36
N VAL A 233 -2.17 -4.83 10.92
CA VAL A 233 -1.49 -3.71 10.24
C VAL A 233 -0.79 -4.21 8.98
N VAL A 234 0.09 -5.20 9.10
CA VAL A 234 0.88 -5.69 7.96
C VAL A 234 -0.01 -6.37 6.91
N ALA A 235 -1.07 -7.08 7.32
CA ALA A 235 -2.07 -7.66 6.42
C ALA A 235 -2.80 -6.59 5.59
N SER A 236 -3.19 -5.48 6.22
CA SER A 236 -3.83 -4.37 5.51
C SER A 236 -2.87 -3.69 4.52
N LEU A 237 -1.59 -3.53 4.88
CA LEU A 237 -0.57 -3.02 3.96
C LEU A 237 -0.33 -3.98 2.78
N TYR A 238 -0.32 -5.29 3.03
CA TYR A 238 -0.21 -6.30 2.00
C TYR A 238 -1.40 -6.28 1.03
N GLN A 239 -2.62 -6.18 1.56
CA GLN A 239 -3.83 -6.04 0.74
C GLN A 239 -3.79 -4.77 -0.12
N LEU A 240 -3.32 -3.64 0.43
CA LEU A 240 -3.17 -2.39 -0.33
C LEU A 240 -2.13 -2.52 -1.45
N ALA A 241 -1.05 -3.26 -1.23
CA ALA A 241 0.01 -3.48 -2.21
C ALA A 241 -0.37 -4.46 -3.32
N ALA A 242 -1.29 -5.40 -3.09
CA ALA A 242 -1.63 -6.48 -4.02
C ALA A 242 -2.14 -5.97 -5.39
N PRO A 243 -3.14 -5.07 -5.49
CA PRO A 243 -3.59 -4.51 -6.76
C PRO A 243 -2.47 -3.73 -7.48
N ILE A 244 -1.59 -3.06 -6.73
CA ILE A 244 -0.46 -2.32 -7.30
C ILE A 244 0.57 -3.28 -7.93
N ALA A 245 0.85 -4.40 -7.27
CA ALA A 245 1.73 -5.45 -7.79
C ALA A 245 1.14 -6.13 -9.03
N SER A 246 -0.18 -6.38 -9.03
CA SER A 246 -0.91 -6.88 -10.20
C SER A 246 -0.84 -5.89 -11.37
N MET A 247 -1.06 -4.60 -11.12
CA MET A 247 -0.91 -3.53 -12.11
C MET A 247 0.51 -3.49 -12.69
N ALA A 248 1.54 -3.53 -11.85
CA ALA A 248 2.94 -3.54 -12.26
C ALA A 248 3.26 -4.75 -13.15
N THR A 249 2.71 -5.92 -12.84
CA THR A 249 2.86 -7.13 -13.67
C THR A 249 2.24 -6.93 -15.05
N ASN A 250 1.03 -6.37 -15.13
CA ASN A 250 0.36 -6.10 -16.40
C ASN A 250 1.06 -5.01 -17.22
N ILE A 251 1.59 -3.98 -16.59
CA ILE A 251 2.43 -2.97 -17.26
C ILE A 251 3.66 -3.63 -17.89
N ARG A 252 4.32 -4.56 -17.19
CA ARG A 252 5.45 -5.33 -17.75
C ARG A 252 5.06 -6.18 -18.96
N LEU A 253 3.92 -6.86 -18.91
CA LEU A 253 3.39 -7.64 -20.03
C LEU A 253 3.10 -6.74 -21.24
N MET A 254 2.44 -5.60 -21.03
CA MET A 254 2.15 -4.63 -22.09
C MET A 254 3.43 -4.00 -22.64
N ALA A 255 4.43 -3.72 -21.81
CA ALA A 255 5.74 -3.22 -22.26
C ALA A 255 6.49 -4.26 -23.12
N GLY A 256 6.39 -5.55 -22.77
CA GLY A 256 6.93 -6.63 -23.57
C GLY A 256 6.31 -6.76 -24.97
N LEU A 257 5.05 -6.35 -25.10
CA LEU A 257 4.33 -6.27 -26.39
C LEU A 257 4.55 -4.91 -27.12
N GLY A 258 5.29 -3.98 -26.52
CA GLY A 258 5.53 -2.65 -27.11
C GLY A 258 4.33 -1.71 -27.07
N LEU A 259 3.28 -2.03 -26.29
CA LEU A 259 2.03 -1.26 -26.23
C LEU A 259 2.16 -0.01 -25.33
N LEU A 260 3.09 -0.03 -24.36
CA LEU A 260 3.39 1.09 -23.48
C LEU A 260 4.82 0.98 -22.93
N SER A 261 5.29 2.05 -22.26
CA SER A 261 6.53 2.05 -21.47
C SER A 261 6.40 2.91 -20.22
N GLU A 262 7.25 2.67 -19.21
CA GLU A 262 7.28 3.48 -17.96
C GLU A 262 7.81 4.93 -18.17
N GLY A 263 8.18 5.29 -19.39
CA GLY A 263 8.91 6.52 -19.65
C GLY A 263 10.40 6.41 -19.32
N LYS A 264 11.11 7.49 -19.57
CA LYS A 264 12.53 7.65 -19.19
C LYS A 264 12.75 9.04 -18.64
N ALA A 265 13.36 9.11 -17.46
CA ALA A 265 13.88 10.38 -16.99
C ALA A 265 15.02 10.86 -17.92
N SER A 266 15.19 12.19 -18.02
CA SER A 266 16.30 12.76 -18.79
C SER A 266 17.64 12.21 -18.26
N GLY A 267 18.48 11.66 -19.14
CA GLY A 267 19.76 11.05 -18.79
C GLY A 267 19.68 9.59 -18.26
N GLN A 268 18.50 9.00 -18.15
CA GLN A 268 18.35 7.63 -17.68
C GLN A 268 18.83 6.63 -18.76
N VAL A 269 19.71 5.69 -18.36
CA VAL A 269 20.15 4.57 -19.20
C VAL A 269 19.22 3.38 -19.02
N GLY A 270 18.51 2.99 -20.07
CA GLY A 270 17.56 1.84 -20.04
C GLY A 270 18.29 0.49 -19.94
N SER A 271 19.41 0.33 -20.62
CA SER A 271 20.26 -0.85 -20.61
C SER A 271 21.71 -0.45 -20.86
N SER A 272 22.64 -1.06 -20.12
CA SER A 272 24.09 -0.82 -20.31
C SER A 272 24.65 -1.44 -21.60
N ALA A 273 24.00 -2.47 -22.13
CA ALA A 273 24.47 -3.22 -23.31
C ALA A 273 23.64 -2.94 -24.57
N MET A 274 22.36 -2.60 -24.42
CA MET A 274 21.42 -2.44 -25.53
C MET A 274 20.72 -1.08 -25.46
N PRO A 275 21.23 -0.04 -26.15
CA PRO A 275 20.73 1.34 -26.03
C PRO A 275 19.25 1.53 -26.36
N HIS A 276 18.69 0.69 -27.24
CA HIS A 276 17.28 0.73 -27.66
C HIS A 276 16.32 0.11 -26.61
N LYS A 277 16.85 -0.69 -25.68
CA LYS A 277 16.03 -1.44 -24.72
C LYS A 277 15.59 -0.57 -23.56
N ASN A 278 14.28 -0.46 -23.36
CA ASN A 278 13.66 0.23 -22.22
C ASN A 278 13.05 -0.79 -21.25
N ASN A 279 13.75 -1.09 -20.18
CA ASN A 279 13.31 -2.07 -19.19
C ASN A 279 12.31 -1.43 -18.21
N PRO A 280 11.20 -2.10 -17.83
CA PRO A 280 10.22 -1.63 -16.84
C PRO A 280 10.75 -1.84 -15.40
N ARG A 281 11.83 -1.12 -15.04
CA ARG A 281 12.60 -1.33 -13.80
C ARG A 281 11.83 -0.95 -12.54
N LEU A 282 10.95 0.06 -12.62
CA LEU A 282 10.13 0.45 -11.48
C LEU A 282 9.05 -0.59 -11.19
N SER A 283 8.41 -1.15 -12.24
CA SER A 283 7.46 -2.26 -12.07
C SER A 283 8.13 -3.52 -11.52
N GLU A 284 9.38 -3.80 -11.91
CA GLU A 284 10.18 -4.90 -11.32
C GLU A 284 10.46 -4.65 -9.84
N ARG A 285 10.79 -3.42 -9.47
CA ARG A 285 11.00 -2.99 -8.07
C ARG A 285 9.72 -3.19 -7.25
N VAL A 286 8.55 -2.78 -7.77
CA VAL A 286 7.25 -3.00 -7.11
C VAL A 286 7.04 -4.48 -6.81
N GLY A 287 7.29 -5.37 -7.77
CA GLY A 287 7.21 -6.81 -7.58
C GLY A 287 8.13 -7.32 -6.47
N GLY A 288 9.39 -6.87 -6.45
CA GLY A 288 10.36 -7.25 -5.41
C GLY A 288 9.96 -6.77 -4.01
N LEU A 289 9.50 -5.52 -3.87
CA LEU A 289 9.01 -4.96 -2.61
C LEU A 289 7.75 -5.67 -2.11
N PHE A 290 6.86 -6.07 -3.01
CA PHE A 290 5.67 -6.85 -2.67
C PHE A 290 6.03 -8.24 -2.10
N ILE A 291 7.08 -8.90 -2.63
CA ILE A 291 7.59 -10.17 -2.08
C ILE A 291 8.12 -9.96 -0.66
N LEU A 292 8.86 -8.87 -0.40
CA LEU A 292 9.34 -8.54 0.95
C LEU A 292 8.16 -8.36 1.92
N LEU A 293 7.15 -7.60 1.51
CA LEU A 293 5.96 -7.35 2.34
C LEU A 293 5.21 -8.66 2.67
N LYS A 294 5.16 -9.61 1.74
CA LYS A 294 4.62 -10.95 1.98
C LYS A 294 5.45 -11.71 3.03
N GLY A 295 6.79 -11.56 2.99
CA GLY A 295 7.68 -12.14 4.01
C GLY A 295 7.41 -11.56 5.40
N TYR A 296 7.24 -10.24 5.52
CA TYR A 296 6.89 -9.60 6.79
C TYR A 296 5.51 -10.00 7.30
N LEU A 297 4.53 -10.16 6.42
CA LEU A 297 3.21 -10.70 6.79
C LEU A 297 3.34 -12.10 7.43
N THR A 298 4.16 -12.96 6.86
CA THR A 298 4.43 -14.29 7.44
C THR A 298 5.05 -14.17 8.83
N MET A 299 6.05 -13.30 9.00
CA MET A 299 6.69 -13.08 10.31
C MET A 299 5.69 -12.62 11.39
N VAL A 300 4.82 -11.68 11.08
CA VAL A 300 3.84 -11.19 12.06
C VAL A 300 2.69 -12.17 12.28
N SER A 301 2.39 -13.06 11.33
CA SER A 301 1.42 -14.14 11.53
C SER A 301 1.91 -15.17 12.55
N GLU A 302 3.20 -15.47 12.56
CA GLU A 302 3.81 -16.43 13.51
C GLU A 302 3.79 -15.93 14.96
N ILE A 303 3.89 -14.63 15.19
CA ILE A 303 3.82 -14.07 16.55
C ILE A 303 2.39 -13.77 17.00
N SER A 304 1.43 -13.75 16.08
CA SER A 304 0.01 -13.52 16.38
C SER A 304 -0.59 -14.73 17.09
N GLY A 305 -1.15 -14.52 18.29
CA GLY A 305 -1.73 -15.60 19.08
C GLY A 305 -0.70 -16.44 19.87
N ASN A 306 0.59 -16.07 19.85
CA ASN A 306 1.66 -16.77 20.60
C ASN A 306 2.13 -15.97 21.82
N GLN A 307 1.22 -15.33 22.54
CA GLN A 307 1.55 -14.58 23.75
C GLN A 307 1.53 -15.50 24.97
N TRP A 308 2.58 -15.40 25.78
CA TRP A 308 2.75 -16.19 27.01
C TRP A 308 2.39 -15.35 28.23
N ASN A 309 1.40 -15.80 29.00
CA ASN A 309 0.86 -15.11 30.18
C ASN A 309 0.57 -13.62 29.89
N GLU A 310 1.01 -12.72 30.74
CA GLU A 310 0.84 -11.26 30.58
C GLU A 310 1.83 -10.66 29.57
N GLY A 311 2.80 -11.44 29.08
CA GLY A 311 3.71 -11.04 28.02
C GLY A 311 5.13 -11.57 28.19
N ASP A 312 5.82 -11.67 27.05
CA ASP A 312 7.24 -12.03 26.99
C ASP A 312 7.94 -11.16 25.91
N VAL A 313 9.21 -11.43 25.66
CA VAL A 313 10.01 -10.65 24.70
C VAL A 313 10.47 -11.46 23.50
N SER A 314 10.01 -12.69 23.32
CA SER A 314 10.41 -13.57 22.22
C SER A 314 10.10 -12.97 20.85
N GLU A 315 8.98 -12.26 20.73
CA GLU A 315 8.54 -11.59 19.52
C GLU A 315 9.29 -10.28 19.20
N SER A 316 10.08 -9.77 20.14
CA SER A 316 10.69 -8.43 20.01
C SER A 316 11.63 -8.29 18.81
N VAL A 317 12.31 -9.38 18.43
CA VAL A 317 13.21 -9.39 17.26
C VAL A 317 12.41 -9.19 15.96
N VAL A 318 11.30 -9.90 15.80
CA VAL A 318 10.41 -9.78 14.65
C VAL A 318 9.81 -8.36 14.59
N ARG A 319 9.38 -7.83 15.73
CA ARG A 319 8.75 -6.50 15.82
C ARG A 319 9.74 -5.35 15.57
N ARG A 320 11.02 -5.53 15.80
CA ARG A 320 12.06 -4.54 15.44
C ARG A 320 12.26 -4.40 13.93
N LEU A 321 11.83 -5.39 13.16
CA LEU A 321 12.02 -5.46 11.71
C LEU A 321 10.69 -5.29 10.95
N ALA A 322 9.75 -6.21 11.17
CA ALA A 322 8.60 -6.38 10.29
C ALA A 322 7.66 -5.16 10.19
N PRO A 323 7.25 -4.47 11.26
CA PRO A 323 6.37 -3.30 11.12
C PRO A 323 7.03 -2.15 10.35
N ALA A 324 8.23 -1.73 10.74
CA ALA A 324 8.93 -0.61 10.10
C ALA A 324 9.21 -0.89 8.62
N ASP A 325 9.75 -2.07 8.31
CA ASP A 325 10.10 -2.44 6.94
C ASP A 325 8.86 -2.70 6.06
N SER A 326 7.73 -3.07 6.65
CA SER A 326 6.45 -3.11 5.94
C SER A 326 6.00 -1.72 5.49
N PHE A 327 6.12 -0.71 6.37
CA PHE A 327 5.82 0.67 6.01
C PHE A 327 6.81 1.25 5.01
N TYR A 328 8.09 0.96 5.11
CA TYR A 328 9.08 1.33 4.08
C TYR A 328 8.76 0.69 2.73
N SER A 329 8.32 -0.56 2.73
CA SER A 329 7.98 -1.28 1.49
C SER A 329 6.75 -0.70 0.82
N ILE A 330 5.65 -0.45 1.56
CA ILE A 330 4.43 0.12 0.98
C ILE A 330 4.63 1.56 0.52
N ASP A 331 5.37 2.38 1.27
CA ASP A 331 5.73 3.74 0.87
C ASP A 331 6.47 3.74 -0.48
N ALA A 332 7.47 2.86 -0.62
CA ALA A 332 8.22 2.72 -1.87
C ALA A 332 7.35 2.18 -3.03
N ILE A 333 6.42 1.26 -2.77
CA ILE A 333 5.49 0.71 -3.76
C ILE A 333 4.57 1.82 -4.30
N LEU A 334 3.92 2.58 -3.40
CA LEU A 334 3.01 3.67 -3.77
C LEU A 334 3.72 4.74 -4.60
N ARG A 335 4.88 5.18 -4.16
CA ARG A 335 5.70 6.19 -4.86
C ARG A 335 6.20 5.68 -6.22
N SER A 336 6.65 4.42 -6.29
CA SER A 336 7.07 3.82 -7.56
C SER A 336 5.93 3.77 -8.56
N MET A 337 4.74 3.32 -8.14
CA MET A 337 3.58 3.25 -9.03
C MET A 337 3.09 4.64 -9.44
N LYS A 338 3.06 5.61 -8.52
CA LYS A 338 2.75 7.01 -8.86
C LYS A 338 3.68 7.52 -9.96
N LYS A 339 5.00 7.30 -9.83
CA LYS A 339 5.98 7.69 -10.84
C LYS A 339 5.77 6.97 -12.16
N ILE A 340 5.53 5.65 -12.15
CA ILE A 340 5.21 4.89 -13.35
C ILE A 340 4.03 5.52 -14.09
N LEU A 341 2.94 5.79 -13.38
CA LEU A 341 1.72 6.34 -13.99
C LEU A 341 1.93 7.77 -14.50
N SER A 342 2.62 8.63 -13.76
CA SER A 342 2.87 10.01 -14.19
C SER A 342 3.72 10.11 -15.46
N GLU A 343 4.67 9.19 -15.64
CA GLU A 343 5.60 9.17 -16.78
C GLU A 343 5.19 8.17 -17.88
N LEU A 344 4.10 7.41 -17.70
CA LEU A 344 3.65 6.36 -18.61
C LEU A 344 3.43 6.87 -20.03
N GLN A 345 4.08 6.22 -20.99
CA GLN A 345 3.92 6.48 -22.40
C GLN A 345 3.15 5.33 -23.06
N VAL A 346 2.03 5.63 -23.68
CA VAL A 346 1.18 4.68 -24.41
C VAL A 346 1.51 4.76 -25.90
N ASN A 347 1.74 3.62 -26.53
CA ASN A 347 2.01 3.51 -27.95
C ASN A 347 0.73 3.16 -28.70
N GLU A 348 -0.07 4.19 -29.01
CA GLU A 348 -1.36 4.01 -29.70
C GLU A 348 -1.22 3.37 -31.08
N SER A 349 -0.11 3.63 -31.80
CA SER A 349 0.14 2.98 -33.09
C SER A 349 0.36 1.45 -32.93
N ALA A 350 1.06 1.02 -31.89
CA ALA A 350 1.23 -0.41 -31.63
C ALA A 350 -0.08 -1.06 -31.20
N ILE A 351 -0.89 -0.36 -30.42
CA ILE A 351 -2.22 -0.80 -30.00
C ILE A 351 -3.14 -0.97 -31.22
N SER A 352 -3.16 0.00 -32.13
CA SER A 352 -3.95 -0.09 -33.38
C SER A 352 -3.54 -1.30 -34.21
N LYS A 353 -2.23 -1.51 -34.43
CA LYS A 353 -1.73 -2.65 -35.19
C LYS A 353 -2.07 -3.99 -34.54
N GLU A 354 -2.04 -4.07 -33.21
CA GLU A 354 -2.45 -5.27 -32.49
C GLU A 354 -3.95 -5.52 -32.66
N LEU A 355 -4.78 -4.46 -32.57
CA LEU A 355 -6.22 -4.50 -32.80
C LEU A 355 -6.52 -4.99 -34.21
N ASP A 356 -5.93 -4.38 -35.22
CA ASP A 356 -6.18 -4.73 -36.64
C ASP A 356 -5.87 -6.21 -36.90
N ARG A 357 -4.78 -6.73 -36.33
CA ARG A 357 -4.39 -8.14 -36.45
C ARG A 357 -5.36 -9.11 -35.78
N GLU A 358 -5.88 -8.74 -34.63
CA GLU A 358 -6.70 -9.64 -33.82
C GLU A 358 -8.22 -9.44 -33.98
N LEU A 359 -8.68 -8.36 -34.63
CA LEU A 359 -10.05 -7.88 -34.60
C LEU A 359 -11.06 -8.94 -35.02
N GLU A 360 -10.81 -9.65 -36.13
CA GLU A 360 -11.71 -10.70 -36.61
C GLU A 360 -11.95 -11.79 -35.55
N TYR A 361 -10.88 -12.25 -34.87
CA TYR A 361 -10.96 -13.24 -33.82
C TYR A 361 -11.68 -12.71 -32.56
N LEU A 362 -11.43 -11.45 -32.19
CA LEU A 362 -12.11 -10.80 -31.06
C LEU A 362 -13.62 -10.71 -31.28
N LEU A 363 -14.08 -10.69 -32.54
CA LEU A 363 -15.48 -10.63 -32.95
C LEU A 363 -16.15 -11.99 -33.08
N SER A 364 -15.42 -13.10 -32.89
CA SER A 364 -15.96 -14.48 -33.05
C SER A 364 -17.25 -14.74 -32.28
N SER A 365 -17.38 -14.19 -31.06
CA SER A 365 -18.62 -14.30 -30.27
C SER A 365 -19.79 -13.52 -30.89
N LYS A 366 -19.52 -12.43 -31.59
CA LYS A 366 -20.55 -11.65 -32.33
C LYS A 366 -21.00 -12.38 -33.57
N VAL A 367 -20.05 -13.03 -34.27
CA VAL A 367 -20.36 -13.93 -35.40
C VAL A 367 -21.25 -15.07 -34.93
N LEU A 368 -20.94 -15.71 -33.78
CA LEU A 368 -21.76 -16.75 -33.18
C LEU A 368 -23.21 -16.29 -32.92
N LEU A 369 -23.36 -15.11 -32.30
CA LEU A 369 -24.68 -14.55 -32.05
C LEU A 369 -25.47 -14.28 -33.34
N LYS A 370 -24.83 -13.70 -34.37
CA LYS A 370 -25.48 -13.51 -35.68
C LYS A 370 -25.89 -14.78 -36.35
N ALA A 371 -25.09 -15.85 -36.27
CA ALA A 371 -25.43 -17.14 -36.81
C ALA A 371 -26.66 -17.76 -36.11
N VAL A 372 -26.70 -17.62 -34.78
CA VAL A 372 -27.88 -18.08 -33.99
C VAL A 372 -29.13 -17.28 -34.31
N GLU A 373 -29.05 -15.97 -34.50
CA GLU A 373 -30.17 -15.11 -34.93
C GLU A 373 -30.73 -15.53 -36.29
N LYS A 374 -29.90 -16.10 -37.18
CA LYS A 374 -30.34 -16.69 -38.46
C LYS A 374 -30.87 -18.10 -38.33
N GLY A 375 -30.99 -18.64 -37.13
CA GLY A 375 -31.61 -19.95 -36.87
C GLY A 375 -30.61 -21.12 -36.84
N ILE A 376 -29.31 -20.88 -36.86
CA ILE A 376 -28.32 -21.94 -36.77
C ILE A 376 -28.14 -22.36 -35.31
N GLY A 377 -28.08 -23.66 -35.07
CA GLY A 377 -27.83 -24.18 -33.71
C GLY A 377 -26.52 -23.67 -33.15
N ARG A 378 -26.51 -23.23 -31.87
CA ARG A 378 -25.35 -22.66 -31.21
C ARG A 378 -24.09 -23.52 -31.31
N GLU A 379 -24.22 -24.84 -31.08
CA GLU A 379 -23.07 -25.75 -31.11
C GLU A 379 -22.55 -25.99 -32.53
N SER A 380 -23.44 -26.05 -33.54
CA SER A 380 -23.07 -26.13 -34.96
C SER A 380 -22.32 -24.87 -35.38
N ALA A 381 -22.85 -23.70 -35.05
CA ALA A 381 -22.16 -22.43 -35.33
C ALA A 381 -20.79 -22.33 -34.63
N HIS A 382 -20.70 -22.78 -33.38
CA HIS A 382 -19.45 -22.80 -32.62
C HIS A 382 -18.40 -23.69 -33.31
N SER A 383 -18.75 -24.88 -33.75
CA SER A 383 -17.83 -25.81 -34.44
C SER A 383 -17.31 -25.23 -35.75
N LEU A 384 -18.19 -24.66 -36.59
CA LEU A 384 -17.80 -24.02 -37.83
C LEU A 384 -16.86 -22.82 -37.63
N ILE A 385 -17.14 -22.00 -36.60
CA ILE A 385 -16.28 -20.86 -36.23
C ILE A 385 -14.90 -21.33 -35.74
N LEU A 386 -14.87 -22.41 -34.94
CA LEU A 386 -13.60 -22.99 -34.44
C LEU A 386 -12.74 -23.54 -35.58
N GLU A 387 -13.35 -24.30 -36.52
CA GLU A 387 -12.66 -24.84 -37.68
C GLU A 387 -12.08 -23.74 -38.54
N SER A 388 -12.84 -22.70 -38.88
CA SER A 388 -12.40 -21.55 -39.67
C SER A 388 -11.28 -20.76 -38.95
N ALA A 389 -11.38 -20.58 -37.65
CA ALA A 389 -10.35 -19.89 -36.85
C ALA A 389 -9.04 -20.67 -36.79
N THR A 390 -9.13 -22.01 -36.70
CA THR A 390 -7.97 -22.90 -36.68
C THR A 390 -7.26 -22.90 -38.05
N GLU A 391 -8.02 -22.98 -39.12
CA GLU A 391 -7.51 -22.94 -40.49
C GLU A 391 -6.83 -21.60 -40.80
N SER A 392 -7.47 -20.46 -40.51
CA SER A 392 -6.90 -19.13 -40.72
C SER A 392 -5.59 -18.90 -39.97
N ARG A 393 -5.48 -19.42 -38.74
CA ARG A 393 -4.23 -19.31 -37.97
C ARG A 393 -3.10 -20.20 -38.49
N SER A 394 -3.43 -21.31 -39.17
CA SER A 394 -2.46 -22.27 -39.66
C SER A 394 -1.95 -21.95 -41.08
N SER A 395 -2.76 -21.34 -41.94
CA SER A 395 -2.47 -21.19 -43.38
C SER A 395 -2.46 -19.73 -43.76
N ALA A 396 -2.26 -18.76 -43.27
CA ALA A 396 -2.10 -17.32 -43.64
C ALA A 396 -2.59 -16.91 -45.08
N SER A 397 -3.28 -17.82 -45.80
CA SER A 397 -3.72 -17.58 -47.15
C SER A 397 -5.03 -16.81 -47.25
N GLU A 398 -5.88 -16.94 -46.25
CA GLU A 398 -7.21 -16.32 -46.21
C GLU A 398 -7.47 -15.78 -44.78
N SER A 399 -8.21 -14.67 -44.69
CA SER A 399 -8.60 -14.15 -43.41
C SER A 399 -9.66 -15.02 -42.73
N PHE A 400 -9.79 -14.88 -41.41
CA PHE A 400 -10.79 -15.62 -40.66
C PHE A 400 -12.21 -15.36 -41.18
N PHE A 401 -12.55 -14.13 -41.55
CA PHE A 401 -13.86 -13.79 -42.08
C PHE A 401 -14.09 -14.30 -43.51
N GLU A 402 -13.05 -14.36 -44.34
CA GLU A 402 -13.15 -14.98 -45.67
C GLU A 402 -13.47 -16.48 -45.58
N LEU A 403 -12.82 -17.20 -44.65
CA LEU A 403 -13.12 -18.60 -44.41
C LEU A 403 -14.54 -18.81 -43.87
N LEU A 404 -14.97 -18.01 -42.91
CA LEU A 404 -16.35 -18.04 -42.40
C LEU A 404 -17.39 -17.80 -43.49
N ALA A 405 -17.15 -16.85 -44.40
CA ALA A 405 -18.08 -16.54 -45.49
C ALA A 405 -18.21 -17.68 -46.51
N LYS A 406 -17.24 -18.59 -46.62
CA LYS A 406 -17.33 -19.80 -47.47
C LYS A 406 -18.21 -20.90 -46.88
N SER A 407 -18.41 -20.88 -45.57
CA SER A 407 -19.29 -21.85 -44.90
C SER A 407 -20.75 -21.55 -45.21
N LYS A 408 -21.32 -22.32 -46.19
CA LYS A 408 -22.73 -22.16 -46.54
C LYS A 408 -23.65 -22.47 -45.36
N GLU A 409 -23.24 -23.35 -44.46
CA GLU A 409 -23.96 -23.75 -43.27
C GLU A 409 -24.06 -22.61 -42.26
N LEU A 410 -23.02 -21.73 -42.17
CA LEU A 410 -23.04 -20.59 -41.28
C LEU A 410 -24.00 -19.48 -41.78
N GLY A 411 -24.27 -19.41 -43.09
CA GLY A 411 -25.25 -18.49 -43.68
C GLY A 411 -24.94 -17.03 -43.52
N LEU A 412 -23.67 -16.66 -43.33
CA LEU A 412 -23.18 -15.28 -43.21
C LEU A 412 -22.33 -14.90 -44.43
N SER A 413 -22.66 -13.80 -45.07
CA SER A 413 -21.89 -13.27 -46.17
C SER A 413 -20.66 -12.51 -45.66
N LEU A 414 -19.63 -12.38 -46.51
CA LEU A 414 -18.46 -11.58 -46.21
C LEU A 414 -18.81 -10.12 -45.89
N SER A 415 -19.79 -9.56 -46.60
CA SER A 415 -20.27 -8.18 -46.35
C SER A 415 -20.89 -8.02 -44.96
N GLU A 416 -21.61 -9.03 -44.44
CA GLU A 416 -22.18 -9.01 -43.08
C GLU A 416 -21.09 -9.14 -42.02
N LEU A 417 -20.05 -9.91 -42.28
CA LEU A 417 -18.89 -10.08 -41.41
C LEU A 417 -18.01 -8.82 -41.39
N GLU A 418 -17.72 -8.26 -42.56
CA GLU A 418 -16.94 -7.00 -42.66
C GLU A 418 -17.68 -5.81 -42.00
N ALA A 419 -19.00 -5.79 -42.05
CA ALA A 419 -19.80 -4.78 -41.36
C ALA A 419 -19.56 -4.80 -39.83
N LEU A 420 -19.22 -5.94 -39.22
CA LEU A 420 -18.84 -6.00 -37.81
C LEU A 420 -17.52 -5.28 -37.52
N LYS A 421 -16.60 -5.19 -38.49
CA LYS A 421 -15.32 -4.50 -38.31
C LYS A 421 -15.45 -2.97 -38.46
N SER A 422 -16.50 -2.49 -39.13
CA SER A 422 -16.64 -1.06 -39.51
C SER A 422 -16.70 -0.10 -38.30
N ASN A 423 -17.17 -0.58 -37.15
CA ASN A 423 -17.24 0.22 -35.93
C ASN A 423 -16.82 -0.59 -34.69
N PRO A 424 -15.51 -0.77 -34.42
CA PRO A 424 -15.04 -1.51 -33.26
C PRO A 424 -15.58 -0.97 -31.91
N GLY A 425 -15.91 0.33 -31.87
CA GLY A 425 -16.47 1.00 -30.66
C GLY A 425 -17.81 0.38 -30.20
N GLU A 426 -18.64 -0.15 -31.11
CA GLU A 426 -19.90 -0.82 -30.77
C GLU A 426 -19.71 -2.14 -30.01
N HIS A 427 -18.50 -2.70 -30.05
CA HIS A 427 -18.19 -3.97 -29.42
C HIS A 427 -17.50 -3.84 -28.04
N LEU A 428 -17.32 -2.61 -27.58
CA LEU A 428 -16.72 -2.32 -26.25
C LEU A 428 -17.66 -2.62 -25.05
N GLY A 429 -18.94 -2.87 -25.34
CA GLY A 429 -19.95 -3.09 -24.29
C GLY A 429 -20.05 -1.88 -23.35
N ASN A 430 -19.97 -2.10 -22.06
CA ASN A 430 -20.05 -1.05 -21.04
C ASN A 430 -18.67 -0.52 -20.58
N ALA A 431 -17.59 -0.77 -21.32
CA ALA A 431 -16.24 -0.46 -20.85
C ALA A 431 -16.04 1.01 -20.44
N SER A 432 -16.40 1.96 -21.31
CA SER A 432 -16.29 3.41 -21.02
C SER A 432 -17.19 3.83 -19.85
N LYS A 433 -18.42 3.31 -19.77
CA LYS A 433 -19.33 3.60 -18.67
C LYS A 433 -18.80 3.08 -17.33
N GLN A 434 -18.28 1.84 -17.30
CA GLN A 434 -17.64 1.27 -16.12
C GLN A 434 -16.45 2.11 -15.66
N ALA A 435 -15.59 2.55 -16.59
CA ALA A 435 -14.47 3.43 -16.29
C ALA A 435 -14.92 4.75 -15.63
N GLN A 436 -16.00 5.37 -16.14
CA GLN A 436 -16.55 6.59 -15.59
C GLN A 436 -17.15 6.41 -14.18
N GLU A 437 -17.84 5.29 -13.93
CA GLU A 437 -18.38 5.02 -12.57
C GLU A 437 -17.26 4.85 -11.54
N VAL A 438 -16.21 4.11 -11.88
CA VAL A 438 -15.03 3.98 -10.98
C VAL A 438 -14.33 5.33 -10.78
N LEU A 439 -14.25 6.17 -11.82
CA LEU A 439 -13.69 7.51 -11.69
C LEU A 439 -14.46 8.39 -10.68
N LYS A 440 -15.79 8.25 -10.60
CA LYS A 440 -16.59 8.94 -9.56
C LYS A 440 -16.23 8.44 -8.16
N LEU A 441 -16.09 7.13 -7.98
CA LEU A 441 -15.67 6.55 -6.70
C LEU A 441 -14.29 7.07 -6.28
N ILE A 442 -13.32 7.10 -7.21
CA ILE A 442 -11.98 7.64 -6.96
C ILE A 442 -12.04 9.10 -6.50
N ARG A 443 -12.81 9.95 -7.19
CA ARG A 443 -12.95 11.38 -6.83
C ARG A 443 -13.54 11.55 -5.44
N THR A 444 -14.53 10.74 -5.08
CA THR A 444 -15.12 10.72 -3.73
C THR A 444 -14.07 10.32 -2.69
N GLN A 445 -13.31 9.26 -2.95
CA GLN A 445 -12.28 8.78 -2.04
C GLN A 445 -11.14 9.78 -1.85
N ILE A 446 -10.64 10.40 -2.92
CA ILE A 446 -9.65 11.48 -2.83
C ILE A 446 -10.15 12.60 -1.90
N SER A 447 -11.43 13.00 -2.04
CA SER A 447 -11.99 14.03 -1.17
C SER A 447 -12.02 13.61 0.30
N ALA A 448 -12.36 12.36 0.59
CA ALA A 448 -12.37 11.83 1.96
C ALA A 448 -10.97 11.77 2.58
N LEU A 449 -9.94 11.51 1.77
CA LEU A 449 -8.55 11.39 2.22
C LEU A 449 -7.85 12.74 2.44
N LYS A 450 -8.41 13.87 2.00
CA LYS A 450 -7.83 15.22 2.20
C LYS A 450 -7.56 15.55 3.67
N LYS A 451 -8.29 14.95 4.61
CA LYS A 451 -8.08 15.12 6.06
C LYS A 451 -6.69 14.67 6.54
N PHE A 452 -6.01 13.78 5.81
CA PHE A 452 -4.65 13.32 6.14
C PHE A 452 -3.54 14.23 5.59
N GLY A 453 -3.91 15.37 4.98
CA GLY A 453 -2.99 16.34 4.42
C GLY A 453 -2.45 15.94 3.05
N ASN A 454 -1.89 16.93 2.36
CA ASN A 454 -1.23 16.75 1.07
C ASN A 454 0.27 16.86 1.29
N GLN A 455 0.87 15.82 1.91
CA GLN A 455 2.32 15.80 2.11
C GLN A 455 3.00 15.58 0.75
N SER A 456 3.82 16.55 0.32
CA SER A 456 4.67 16.36 -0.85
C SER A 456 5.63 15.19 -0.58
N LEU A 457 5.48 14.13 -1.33
CA LEU A 457 6.40 13.00 -1.26
C LEU A 457 7.68 13.36 -2.03
N ASP A 458 8.83 13.04 -1.43
CA ASP A 458 10.12 13.18 -2.10
C ASP A 458 10.13 12.38 -3.42
N GLU A 459 10.83 12.88 -4.44
CA GLU A 459 11.03 12.10 -5.67
C GLU A 459 11.80 10.80 -5.38
N ILE A 460 11.40 9.72 -6.05
CA ILE A 460 12.14 8.45 -5.99
C ILE A 460 13.41 8.58 -6.83
N SER A 461 14.56 8.38 -6.22
CA SER A 461 15.81 8.14 -6.95
C SER A 461 15.71 6.80 -7.69
N ASN A 462 16.03 6.81 -8.96
CA ASN A 462 16.02 5.65 -9.86
C ASN A 462 17.04 4.57 -9.47
#